data_84724335b94fb2eef1506774326e6cdc
#
_entry.id   84724335b94fb2eef1506774326e6cdc
#
_cell.length_a   1.000
_cell.length_b   1.000
_cell.length_c   1.000
_cell.angle_alpha   90.00
_cell.angle_beta   90.00
_cell.angle_gamma   90.00
#
_symmetry.space_group_name_H-M   'P 1'
#
loop_
_entity.id
_entity.type
_entity.pdbx_description
1 polymer ?
#
loop_
_entity_poly.entity_id
_entity_poly.type
_entity_poly.pdbx_seq_one_letter_code
_entity_poly.pdbx_strand_id
1 'polypeptide(L)'
;KVAHPQFEGQTKTKLGNREVESVISANFGKALEKYLEENPKNARIIIQKGIIAMEAREAAKKARQLMRKRKDVLGGGSLPGKLRDCISKDMEKCELYLVEGDSAGGSAEGGRLKQYQAILPLRGKIINAYKARVDKVLANEEVQAMINAIGCGFGDDQNLEKLRYNKIIIMTDADVDGSHIRTLLLCFFYRQMYSLMERGHVYVAQPPLFRVKQGKKIYYIQSEDEMKNQLLEKGLADAVFIPENGDKLEGEKMGALCRTLSGMEEALLALERRGINLKIHAQRQNVETGKLPMFHVFEGTDDYWFSERDAVDAFIDERTPDEPVPPESTEEGTEEEALEDVASSIHVVELHEVRTINAGLKDLQKYGLD
;
A
#
# COMPACT_ATOMS: atom_id res chain seq x y z
N LYS A 1 -22.86 -38.28 -3.59
CA LYS A 1 -21.65 -39.08 -3.78
C LYS A 1 -21.65 -39.75 -5.14
N VAL A 2 -20.53 -39.73 -5.87
CA VAL A 2 -20.37 -40.42 -7.17
C VAL A 2 -19.70 -41.73 -6.89
N ALA A 3 -20.28 -42.86 -7.38
CA ALA A 3 -19.79 -44.21 -7.07
C ALA A 3 -18.41 -44.49 -7.69
N HIS A 4 -18.19 -44.01 -8.93
CA HIS A 4 -16.91 -44.16 -9.64
C HIS A 4 -16.46 -42.82 -10.23
N PRO A 5 -15.81 -41.94 -9.41
CA PRO A 5 -15.39 -40.63 -9.86
C PRO A 5 -14.21 -40.76 -10.84
N GLN A 6 -14.35 -40.14 -12.01
CA GLN A 6 -13.29 -39.95 -12.98
C GLN A 6 -12.78 -38.51 -12.87
N PHE A 7 -11.46 -38.32 -12.75
CA PHE A 7 -10.86 -37.01 -12.63
C PHE A 7 -9.98 -36.69 -13.83
N GLU A 8 -10.04 -35.46 -14.32
CA GLU A 8 -9.07 -34.92 -15.28
C GLU A 8 -7.85 -34.41 -14.52
N GLY A 9 -6.65 -34.91 -14.93
CA GLY A 9 -5.37 -34.47 -14.39
C GLY A 9 -4.97 -35.11 -13.07
N GLN A 10 -3.67 -35.04 -12.78
CA GLN A 10 -3.05 -35.65 -11.59
C GLN A 10 -3.51 -35.01 -10.26
N THR A 11 -3.91 -33.75 -10.28
CA THR A 11 -4.37 -32.98 -9.10
C THR A 11 -5.82 -33.25 -8.73
N LYS A 12 -6.56 -34.04 -9.51
CA LYS A 12 -7.97 -34.41 -9.27
C LYS A 12 -8.92 -33.21 -9.01
N THR A 13 -8.63 -32.06 -9.58
CA THR A 13 -9.40 -30.83 -9.38
C THR A 13 -10.64 -30.74 -10.23
N LYS A 14 -10.74 -31.52 -11.29
CA LYS A 14 -11.86 -31.50 -12.23
C LYS A 14 -12.45 -32.90 -12.39
N LEU A 15 -13.75 -33.04 -12.10
CA LEU A 15 -14.51 -34.28 -12.31
C LEU A 15 -14.85 -34.45 -13.78
N GLY A 16 -14.47 -35.58 -14.39
CA GLY A 16 -14.65 -35.90 -15.81
C GLY A 16 -15.94 -36.69 -16.13
N ASN A 17 -16.73 -37.02 -15.12
CA ASN A 17 -17.97 -37.77 -15.29
C ASN A 17 -19.07 -36.94 -16.00
N ARG A 18 -19.33 -37.17 -17.27
CA ARG A 18 -20.32 -36.43 -18.08
C ARG A 18 -21.73 -36.59 -17.57
N GLU A 19 -22.11 -37.80 -17.09
CA GLU A 19 -23.41 -38.09 -16.52
C GLU A 19 -23.74 -37.24 -15.29
N VAL A 20 -22.72 -36.86 -14.52
CA VAL A 20 -22.92 -36.04 -13.30
C VAL A 20 -23.33 -34.63 -13.66
N GLU A 21 -22.78 -34.05 -14.72
CA GLU A 21 -23.13 -32.70 -15.18
C GLU A 21 -24.61 -32.57 -15.52
N SER A 22 -25.17 -33.54 -16.28
CA SER A 22 -26.58 -33.52 -16.68
C SER A 22 -27.52 -33.67 -15.49
N VAL A 23 -27.21 -34.57 -14.54
CA VAL A 23 -28.00 -34.82 -13.34
C VAL A 23 -27.99 -33.60 -12.41
N ILE A 24 -26.82 -33.03 -12.19
CA ILE A 24 -26.70 -31.83 -11.35
C ILE A 24 -27.42 -30.65 -11.98
N SER A 25 -27.19 -30.39 -13.27
CA SER A 25 -27.81 -29.28 -13.99
C SER A 25 -29.32 -29.33 -13.94
N ALA A 26 -29.91 -30.52 -14.18
CA ALA A 26 -31.36 -30.69 -14.17
C ALA A 26 -31.98 -30.53 -12.77
N ASN A 27 -31.33 -31.10 -11.73
CA ASN A 27 -31.86 -31.00 -10.36
C ASN A 27 -31.62 -29.62 -9.74
N PHE A 28 -30.42 -29.05 -9.96
CA PHE A 28 -30.10 -27.72 -9.49
C PHE A 28 -30.98 -26.65 -10.17
N GLY A 29 -31.20 -26.78 -11.49
CA GLY A 29 -32.08 -25.87 -12.21
C GLY A 29 -33.49 -25.81 -11.59
N LYS A 30 -34.11 -26.97 -11.36
CA LYS A 30 -35.45 -27.07 -10.73
C LYS A 30 -35.48 -26.51 -9.31
N ALA A 31 -34.44 -26.83 -8.51
CA ALA A 31 -34.34 -26.34 -7.14
C ALA A 31 -34.14 -24.81 -7.10
N LEU A 32 -33.30 -24.27 -8.00
CA LEU A 32 -33.07 -22.83 -8.13
C LEU A 32 -34.31 -22.08 -8.59
N GLU A 33 -35.04 -22.62 -9.60
CA GLU A 33 -36.30 -22.05 -10.08
C GLU A 33 -37.30 -21.92 -8.94
N LYS A 34 -37.55 -23.02 -8.22
CA LYS A 34 -38.40 -23.03 -7.04
C LYS A 34 -37.97 -22.03 -5.97
N TYR A 35 -36.64 -21.98 -5.65
CA TYR A 35 -36.12 -21.03 -4.68
C TYR A 35 -36.35 -19.58 -5.08
N LEU A 36 -36.16 -19.24 -6.36
CA LEU A 36 -36.33 -17.86 -6.86
C LEU A 36 -37.83 -17.47 -6.89
N GLU A 37 -38.75 -18.42 -7.17
CA GLU A 37 -40.19 -18.20 -7.07
C GLU A 37 -40.65 -17.96 -5.62
N GLU A 38 -40.09 -18.72 -4.66
CA GLU A 38 -40.38 -18.57 -3.23
C GLU A 38 -39.72 -17.30 -2.63
N ASN A 39 -38.62 -16.79 -3.26
CA ASN A 39 -37.85 -15.65 -2.80
C ASN A 39 -37.74 -14.51 -3.83
N PRO A 40 -38.83 -13.84 -4.19
CA PRO A 40 -38.86 -12.84 -5.27
C PRO A 40 -37.97 -11.64 -5.01
N LYS A 41 -37.66 -11.29 -3.75
CA LYS A 41 -36.71 -10.23 -3.40
C LYS A 41 -35.30 -10.60 -3.83
N ASN A 42 -34.85 -11.82 -3.56
CA ASN A 42 -33.52 -12.30 -3.94
C ASN A 42 -33.41 -12.44 -5.47
N ALA A 43 -34.44 -12.95 -6.13
CA ALA A 43 -34.50 -13.02 -7.58
C ALA A 43 -34.34 -11.64 -8.23
N ARG A 44 -35.04 -10.62 -7.72
CA ARG A 44 -34.93 -9.24 -8.20
C ARG A 44 -33.53 -8.67 -8.03
N ILE A 45 -32.89 -8.91 -6.88
CA ILE A 45 -31.49 -8.43 -6.61
C ILE A 45 -30.51 -9.08 -7.59
N ILE A 46 -30.64 -10.38 -7.84
CA ILE A 46 -29.75 -11.10 -8.78
C ILE A 46 -29.91 -10.56 -10.20
N ILE A 47 -31.18 -10.38 -10.66
CA ILE A 47 -31.48 -9.84 -11.99
C ILE A 47 -30.96 -8.40 -12.12
N GLN A 48 -31.16 -7.54 -11.10
CA GLN A 48 -30.65 -6.17 -11.12
C GLN A 48 -29.13 -6.12 -11.20
N LYS A 49 -28.42 -6.98 -10.47
CA LYS A 49 -26.97 -7.08 -10.60
C LYS A 49 -26.52 -7.50 -12.00
N GLY A 50 -27.24 -8.44 -12.61
CA GLY A 50 -26.99 -8.86 -13.99
C GLY A 50 -27.19 -7.73 -15.00
N ILE A 51 -28.29 -6.97 -14.87
CA ILE A 51 -28.60 -5.80 -15.74
C ILE A 51 -27.52 -4.72 -15.58
N ILE A 52 -27.15 -4.35 -14.35
CA ILE A 52 -26.09 -3.36 -14.09
C ILE A 52 -24.75 -3.80 -14.70
N ALA A 53 -24.40 -5.07 -14.58
CA ALA A 53 -23.20 -5.62 -15.18
C ALA A 53 -23.22 -5.59 -16.72
N MET A 54 -24.38 -5.88 -17.32
CA MET A 54 -24.57 -5.80 -18.77
C MET A 54 -24.44 -4.36 -19.28
N GLU A 55 -25.16 -3.42 -18.67
CA GLU A 55 -25.07 -1.99 -19.00
C GLU A 55 -23.64 -1.44 -18.88
N ALA A 56 -22.92 -1.84 -17.83
CA ALA A 56 -21.53 -1.46 -17.64
C ALA A 56 -20.63 -1.98 -18.78
N ARG A 57 -20.83 -3.24 -19.21
CA ARG A 57 -20.08 -3.81 -20.35
C ARG A 57 -20.40 -3.11 -21.67
N GLU A 58 -21.68 -2.83 -21.93
CA GLU A 58 -22.10 -2.11 -23.13
C GLU A 58 -21.57 -0.68 -23.17
N ALA A 59 -21.63 0.05 -22.05
CA ALA A 59 -21.08 1.39 -21.94
C ALA A 59 -19.56 1.39 -22.17
N ALA A 60 -18.83 0.44 -21.58
CA ALA A 60 -17.42 0.27 -21.83
C ALA A 60 -17.12 -0.06 -23.30
N LYS A 61 -17.90 -0.94 -23.94
CA LYS A 61 -17.77 -1.27 -25.37
C LYS A 61 -18.01 -0.05 -26.27
N LYS A 62 -19.06 0.74 -25.99
CA LYS A 62 -19.34 2.00 -26.72
C LYS A 62 -18.22 3.01 -26.54
N ALA A 63 -17.70 3.20 -25.33
CA ALA A 63 -16.58 4.10 -25.06
C ALA A 63 -15.32 3.67 -25.84
N ARG A 64 -14.98 2.39 -25.85
CA ARG A 64 -13.87 1.83 -26.67
C ARG A 64 -14.07 2.10 -28.15
N GLN A 65 -15.29 1.86 -28.68
CA GLN A 65 -15.59 2.10 -30.09
C GLN A 65 -15.50 3.58 -30.48
N LEU A 66 -15.94 4.49 -29.60
CA LEU A 66 -15.84 5.93 -29.83
C LEU A 66 -14.36 6.39 -29.87
N MET A 67 -13.53 5.86 -29.00
CA MET A 67 -12.10 6.14 -29.03
C MET A 67 -11.43 5.60 -30.31
N ARG A 68 -11.81 4.40 -30.76
CA ARG A 68 -11.32 3.84 -32.04
C ARG A 68 -11.78 4.69 -33.22
N LYS A 69 -13.07 5.07 -33.31
CA LYS A 69 -13.60 5.92 -34.39
C LYS A 69 -12.95 7.30 -34.46
N ARG A 70 -12.68 7.93 -33.28
CA ARG A 70 -11.94 9.20 -33.22
C ARG A 70 -10.50 9.05 -33.74
N LYS A 71 -9.89 7.89 -33.52
CA LYS A 71 -8.56 7.57 -34.05
C LYS A 71 -8.56 7.40 -35.57
N ASP A 72 -9.63 6.80 -36.12
CA ASP A 72 -9.77 6.54 -37.57
C ASP A 72 -10.22 7.78 -38.35
N VAL A 73 -11.12 8.61 -37.81
CA VAL A 73 -11.68 9.79 -38.44
C VAL A 73 -10.67 10.94 -38.58
N LEU A 74 -9.66 10.99 -37.70
CA LEU A 74 -8.62 12.04 -37.72
C LEU A 74 -7.35 11.66 -38.49
N GLY A 75 -7.34 10.52 -39.19
CA GLY A 75 -6.29 10.16 -40.17
C GLY A 75 -4.83 10.13 -39.71
N GLY A 76 -4.62 10.04 -38.45
CA GLY A 76 -3.34 10.00 -37.74
C GLY A 76 -3.59 10.41 -36.31
N GLY A 77 -3.51 9.46 -35.39
CA GLY A 77 -3.85 9.65 -33.98
C GLY A 77 -3.37 11.00 -33.47
N SER A 78 -4.30 11.95 -33.36
CA SER A 78 -3.99 13.32 -32.90
C SER A 78 -3.45 13.18 -31.48
N LEU A 79 -2.16 13.43 -31.34
CA LEU A 79 -1.50 13.50 -30.06
C LEU A 79 -2.19 14.58 -29.21
N PRO A 80 -2.28 14.39 -27.90
CA PRO A 80 -2.86 15.41 -27.03
C PRO A 80 -2.16 16.75 -27.25
N GLY A 81 -2.92 17.83 -27.43
CA GLY A 81 -2.34 19.16 -27.72
C GLY A 81 -1.39 19.67 -26.64
N LYS A 82 -1.53 19.10 -25.41
CA LYS A 82 -0.65 19.41 -24.27
C LYS A 82 0.60 18.52 -24.19
N LEU A 83 0.70 17.47 -25.02
CA LEU A 83 1.90 16.62 -25.05
C LEU A 83 3.06 17.40 -25.71
N ARG A 84 4.15 17.51 -25.00
CA ARG A 84 5.44 17.98 -25.51
C ARG A 84 6.28 16.78 -25.91
N ASP A 85 6.08 16.29 -27.14
CA ASP A 85 6.69 15.07 -27.63
C ASP A 85 8.22 15.17 -27.78
N CYS A 86 8.89 14.02 -27.84
CA CYS A 86 10.32 13.92 -28.17
C CYS A 86 10.51 13.80 -29.69
N ILE A 87 11.73 14.07 -30.15
CA ILE A 87 12.10 14.05 -31.57
C ILE A 87 12.31 12.62 -32.05
N SER A 88 12.98 11.78 -31.26
CA SER A 88 13.24 10.39 -31.60
C SER A 88 11.95 9.59 -31.67
N LYS A 89 11.92 8.63 -32.59
CA LYS A 89 10.87 7.60 -32.70
C LYS A 89 11.37 6.21 -32.31
N ASP A 90 12.61 6.12 -31.85
CA ASP A 90 13.19 4.91 -31.32
C ASP A 90 12.61 4.69 -29.92
N MET A 91 11.60 3.81 -29.81
CA MET A 91 10.85 3.54 -28.58
C MET A 91 11.77 3.19 -27.43
N GLU A 92 12.81 2.38 -27.66
CA GLU A 92 13.71 1.90 -26.61
C GLU A 92 14.43 3.03 -25.85
N LYS A 93 14.67 4.17 -26.53
CA LYS A 93 15.33 5.34 -25.94
C LYS A 93 14.37 6.39 -25.41
N CYS A 94 13.08 6.32 -25.80
CA CYS A 94 12.11 7.34 -25.48
C CYS A 94 11.51 7.17 -24.11
N GLU A 95 11.32 8.27 -23.41
CA GLU A 95 10.75 8.36 -22.06
C GLU A 95 9.59 9.37 -22.07
N LEU A 96 8.48 9.01 -21.40
CA LEU A 96 7.33 9.90 -21.19
C LEU A 96 7.24 10.27 -19.71
N TYR A 97 7.32 11.55 -19.41
CA TYR A 97 7.13 12.08 -18.07
C TYR A 97 5.69 12.58 -17.90
N LEU A 98 4.98 11.99 -16.96
CA LEU A 98 3.66 12.44 -16.50
C LEU A 98 3.90 13.41 -15.35
N VAL A 99 3.64 14.69 -15.55
CA VAL A 99 3.93 15.73 -14.56
C VAL A 99 2.66 16.37 -14.04
N GLU A 100 2.69 16.83 -12.79
CA GLU A 100 1.57 17.48 -12.14
C GLU A 100 1.44 18.94 -12.57
N GLY A 101 0.40 19.23 -13.32
CA GLY A 101 0.03 20.59 -13.72
C GLY A 101 0.89 21.22 -14.81
N ASP A 102 0.39 22.32 -15.34
CA ASP A 102 1.03 23.04 -16.45
C ASP A 102 2.33 23.76 -16.01
N SER A 103 2.41 24.19 -14.74
CA SER A 103 3.60 24.89 -14.22
C SER A 103 4.81 23.95 -14.14
N ALA A 104 4.63 22.77 -13.55
CA ALA A 104 5.68 21.74 -13.53
C ALA A 104 6.01 21.26 -14.96
N GLY A 105 4.97 21.13 -15.83
CA GLY A 105 5.13 20.80 -17.23
C GLY A 105 6.02 21.79 -17.96
N GLY A 106 5.86 23.09 -17.75
CA GLY A 106 6.69 24.15 -18.34
C GLY A 106 8.14 24.10 -17.85
N SER A 107 8.34 23.88 -16.54
CA SER A 107 9.68 23.72 -15.95
C SER A 107 10.39 22.47 -16.48
N ALA A 108 9.68 21.35 -16.56
CA ALA A 108 10.19 20.10 -17.11
C ALA A 108 10.53 20.21 -18.59
N GLU A 109 9.70 20.92 -19.39
CA GLU A 109 9.97 21.19 -20.79
C GLU A 109 11.27 21.96 -21.00
N GLY A 110 11.57 22.92 -20.11
CA GLY A 110 12.81 23.70 -20.13
C GLY A 110 14.06 22.88 -19.80
N GLY A 111 13.92 21.86 -18.95
CA GLY A 111 15.03 21.03 -18.48
C GLY A 111 15.23 19.70 -19.20
N ARG A 112 14.26 19.25 -20.04
CA ARG A 112 14.30 17.93 -20.67
C ARG A 112 15.30 17.80 -21.80
N LEU A 113 15.73 16.59 -22.07
CA LEU A 113 16.43 16.22 -23.31
C LEU A 113 15.39 16.02 -24.43
N LYS A 114 15.17 17.05 -25.24
CA LYS A 114 14.15 17.05 -26.31
C LYS A 114 14.26 15.87 -27.29
N GLN A 115 15.45 15.29 -27.41
CA GLN A 115 15.70 14.17 -28.32
C GLN A 115 14.91 12.92 -27.89
N TYR A 116 14.83 12.62 -26.59
CA TYR A 116 14.31 11.35 -26.06
C TYR A 116 13.20 11.51 -25.04
N GLN A 117 13.05 12.68 -24.43
CA GLN A 117 12.13 12.91 -23.33
C GLN A 117 10.90 13.68 -23.78
N ALA A 118 9.72 13.09 -23.57
CA ALA A 118 8.42 13.71 -23.77
C ALA A 118 7.80 14.09 -22.42
N ILE A 119 7.04 15.18 -22.38
CA ILE A 119 6.34 15.67 -21.19
C ILE A 119 4.85 15.73 -21.46
N LEU A 120 4.06 15.13 -20.57
CA LEU A 120 2.61 15.24 -20.56
C LEU A 120 2.15 15.83 -19.22
N PRO A 121 1.78 17.11 -19.16
CA PRO A 121 1.21 17.69 -17.96
C PRO A 121 -0.22 17.17 -17.75
N LEU A 122 -0.53 16.78 -16.52
CA LEU A 122 -1.85 16.33 -16.09
C LEU A 122 -2.48 17.39 -15.20
N ARG A 123 -3.71 17.80 -15.51
CA ARG A 123 -4.41 18.85 -14.77
C ARG A 123 -5.24 18.25 -13.64
N GLY A 124 -4.83 18.52 -12.42
CA GLY A 124 -5.56 18.11 -11.21
C GLY A 124 -5.57 16.60 -10.96
N LYS A 125 -6.42 16.18 -10.03
CA LYS A 125 -6.55 14.78 -9.61
C LYS A 125 -7.33 13.99 -10.67
N ILE A 126 -6.73 12.93 -11.18
CA ILE A 126 -7.40 12.02 -12.11
C ILE A 126 -8.48 11.21 -11.37
N ILE A 127 -9.42 10.67 -12.14
CA ILE A 127 -10.46 9.80 -11.60
C ILE A 127 -9.88 8.53 -10.99
N ASN A 128 -10.40 8.12 -9.83
CA ASN A 128 -9.99 6.87 -9.20
C ASN A 128 -10.48 5.66 -10.01
N ALA A 129 -9.56 5.02 -10.73
CA ALA A 129 -9.84 3.87 -11.59
C ALA A 129 -10.26 2.61 -10.82
N TYR A 130 -10.06 2.56 -9.50
CA TYR A 130 -10.53 1.46 -8.66
C TYR A 130 -12.02 1.59 -8.32
N LYS A 131 -12.47 2.80 -7.99
CA LYS A 131 -13.86 3.06 -7.55
C LYS A 131 -14.80 3.36 -8.72
N ALA A 132 -14.28 3.94 -9.79
CA ALA A 132 -15.09 4.37 -10.93
C ALA A 132 -15.30 3.25 -11.95
N ARG A 133 -16.45 3.29 -12.63
CA ARG A 133 -16.74 2.42 -13.77
C ARG A 133 -15.81 2.76 -14.94
N VAL A 134 -15.47 1.75 -15.73
CA VAL A 134 -14.53 1.88 -16.87
C VAL A 134 -14.99 2.96 -17.88
N ASP A 135 -16.29 3.07 -18.14
CA ASP A 135 -16.83 4.10 -19.04
C ASP A 135 -16.55 5.52 -18.55
N LYS A 136 -16.66 5.77 -17.23
CA LYS A 136 -16.32 7.06 -16.63
C LYS A 136 -14.81 7.34 -16.64
N VAL A 137 -14.01 6.30 -16.35
CA VAL A 137 -12.54 6.41 -16.43
C VAL A 137 -12.11 6.82 -17.83
N LEU A 138 -12.68 6.20 -18.87
CA LEU A 138 -12.39 6.49 -20.28
C LEU A 138 -12.98 7.81 -20.78
N ALA A 139 -14.00 8.36 -20.12
CA ALA A 139 -14.54 9.67 -20.42
C ALA A 139 -13.68 10.82 -19.86
N ASN A 140 -12.76 10.53 -18.92
CA ASN A 140 -11.87 11.52 -18.34
C ASN A 140 -10.81 11.98 -19.35
N GLU A 141 -10.69 13.28 -19.57
CA GLU A 141 -9.81 13.87 -20.57
C GLU A 141 -8.33 13.59 -20.30
N GLU A 142 -7.91 13.58 -19.03
CA GLU A 142 -6.53 13.30 -18.64
C GLU A 142 -6.16 11.84 -18.95
N VAL A 143 -7.10 10.93 -18.65
CA VAL A 143 -6.94 9.50 -18.97
C VAL A 143 -6.86 9.29 -20.48
N GLN A 144 -7.71 9.95 -21.25
CA GLN A 144 -7.67 9.89 -22.72
C GLN A 144 -6.34 10.43 -23.26
N ALA A 145 -5.86 11.54 -22.70
CA ALA A 145 -4.57 12.11 -23.08
C ALA A 145 -3.41 11.13 -22.82
N MET A 146 -3.40 10.45 -21.65
CA MET A 146 -2.39 9.44 -21.34
C MET A 146 -2.44 8.26 -22.32
N ILE A 147 -3.62 7.66 -22.53
CA ILE A 147 -3.79 6.52 -23.45
C ILE A 147 -3.32 6.88 -24.86
N ASN A 148 -3.69 8.07 -25.36
CA ASN A 148 -3.29 8.53 -26.68
C ASN A 148 -1.79 8.84 -26.77
N ALA A 149 -1.19 9.42 -25.74
CA ALA A 149 0.24 9.67 -25.67
C ALA A 149 1.05 8.37 -25.67
N ILE A 150 0.68 7.40 -24.86
CA ILE A 150 1.36 6.11 -24.73
C ILE A 150 1.21 5.27 -26.02
N GLY A 151 0.04 5.28 -26.63
CA GLY A 151 -0.20 4.74 -27.97
C GLY A 151 -0.50 3.24 -28.06
N CYS A 152 -0.31 2.45 -26.98
CA CYS A 152 -0.47 0.99 -26.99
C CYS A 152 -1.91 0.49 -26.73
N GLY A 153 -2.91 1.39 -26.55
CA GLY A 153 -4.26 1.02 -26.16
C GLY A 153 -4.40 0.76 -24.65
N PHE A 154 -5.49 0.13 -24.22
CA PHE A 154 -5.75 -0.15 -22.80
C PHE A 154 -6.62 -1.39 -22.63
N GLY A 155 -6.63 -1.97 -21.42
CA GLY A 155 -7.38 -3.19 -21.09
C GLY A 155 -7.00 -4.37 -21.99
N ASP A 156 -7.97 -5.16 -22.41
CA ASP A 156 -7.76 -6.35 -23.25
C ASP A 156 -7.30 -6.03 -24.68
N ASP A 157 -7.51 -4.78 -25.15
CA ASP A 157 -7.12 -4.32 -26.50
C ASP A 157 -5.68 -3.76 -26.54
N GLN A 158 -4.90 -3.96 -25.49
CA GLN A 158 -3.53 -3.46 -25.38
C GLN A 158 -2.59 -4.17 -26.36
N ASN A 159 -1.86 -3.39 -27.18
CA ASN A 159 -0.84 -3.88 -28.10
C ASN A 159 0.48 -3.14 -27.83
N LEU A 160 1.42 -3.84 -27.19
CA LEU A 160 2.70 -3.27 -26.80
C LEU A 160 3.65 -2.98 -27.98
N GLU A 161 3.44 -3.58 -29.16
CA GLU A 161 4.21 -3.25 -30.36
C GLU A 161 3.98 -1.78 -30.81
N LYS A 162 2.86 -1.19 -30.36
CA LYS A 162 2.52 0.23 -30.63
C LYS A 162 2.93 1.17 -29.51
N LEU A 163 3.67 0.66 -28.51
CA LEU A 163 4.19 1.47 -27.43
C LEU A 163 5.16 2.54 -27.99
N ARG A 164 5.00 3.79 -27.54
CA ARG A 164 5.80 4.90 -28.05
C ARG A 164 6.99 5.23 -27.17
N TYR A 165 6.95 4.86 -25.91
CA TYR A 165 7.97 5.18 -24.91
C TYR A 165 8.31 3.95 -24.08
N ASN A 166 9.58 3.64 -23.96
CA ASN A 166 10.07 2.52 -23.16
C ASN A 166 9.83 2.76 -21.66
N LYS A 167 9.97 4.01 -21.23
CA LYS A 167 9.74 4.38 -19.84
C LYS A 167 8.62 5.42 -19.73
N ILE A 168 7.68 5.13 -18.84
CA ILE A 168 6.59 6.04 -18.45
C ILE A 168 6.88 6.41 -17.00
N ILE A 169 7.26 7.66 -16.77
CA ILE A 169 7.77 8.13 -15.49
C ILE A 169 6.74 9.06 -14.85
N ILE A 170 6.18 8.63 -13.73
CA ILE A 170 5.29 9.45 -12.91
C ILE A 170 6.16 10.39 -12.09
N MET A 171 6.03 11.70 -12.32
CA MET A 171 6.81 12.74 -11.66
C MET A 171 5.85 13.76 -11.04
N THR A 172 5.53 13.56 -9.78
CA THR A 172 4.69 14.43 -8.95
C THR A 172 5.55 15.12 -7.90
N ASP A 173 5.04 16.19 -7.31
CA ASP A 173 5.70 16.86 -6.21
C ASP A 173 5.85 15.95 -4.98
N ALA A 174 6.82 16.25 -4.11
CA ALA A 174 7.11 15.47 -2.91
C ALA A 174 6.20 15.88 -1.72
N ASP A 175 4.95 16.23 -1.99
CA ASP A 175 3.96 16.62 -1.00
C ASP A 175 2.80 15.60 -0.92
N VAL A 176 1.82 15.90 -0.06
CA VAL A 176 0.64 15.02 0.16
C VAL A 176 -0.21 14.90 -1.10
N ASP A 177 -0.42 16.00 -1.83
CA ASP A 177 -1.23 16.01 -3.05
C ASP A 177 -0.54 15.23 -4.18
N GLY A 178 0.76 15.42 -4.38
CA GLY A 178 1.55 14.66 -5.34
C GLY A 178 1.60 13.17 -5.01
N SER A 179 1.67 12.81 -3.73
CA SER A 179 1.57 11.42 -3.28
C SER A 179 0.20 10.80 -3.62
N HIS A 180 -0.88 11.57 -3.48
CA HIS A 180 -2.22 11.13 -3.86
C HIS A 180 -2.36 10.94 -5.38
N ILE A 181 -1.87 11.89 -6.18
CA ILE A 181 -1.88 11.80 -7.66
C ILE A 181 -1.07 10.59 -8.13
N ARG A 182 0.11 10.36 -7.56
CA ARG A 182 0.93 9.17 -7.82
C ARG A 182 0.16 7.88 -7.57
N THR A 183 -0.54 7.78 -6.44
CA THR A 183 -1.36 6.61 -6.10
C THR A 183 -2.49 6.40 -7.10
N LEU A 184 -3.18 7.46 -7.53
CA LEU A 184 -4.24 7.36 -8.54
C LEU A 184 -3.71 6.91 -9.91
N LEU A 185 -2.54 7.42 -10.32
CA LEU A 185 -1.88 7.02 -11.57
C LEU A 185 -1.44 5.56 -11.53
N LEU A 186 -0.81 5.11 -10.46
CA LEU A 186 -0.43 3.70 -10.27
C LEU A 186 -1.66 2.79 -10.29
N CYS A 187 -2.75 3.19 -9.62
CA CYS A 187 -4.02 2.48 -9.66
C CYS A 187 -4.60 2.39 -11.07
N PHE A 188 -4.52 3.47 -11.86
CA PHE A 188 -4.93 3.47 -13.26
C PHE A 188 -4.09 2.49 -14.10
N PHE A 189 -2.76 2.54 -14.02
CA PHE A 189 -1.89 1.63 -14.75
C PHE A 189 -2.14 0.17 -14.36
N TYR A 190 -2.24 -0.10 -13.06
CA TYR A 190 -2.49 -1.46 -12.57
C TYR A 190 -3.83 -2.04 -13.08
N ARG A 191 -4.89 -1.22 -13.11
CA ARG A 191 -6.23 -1.68 -13.49
C ARG A 191 -6.49 -1.70 -14.99
N GLN A 192 -5.90 -0.79 -15.74
CA GLN A 192 -6.23 -0.55 -17.15
C GLN A 192 -5.07 -0.83 -18.11
N MET A 193 -3.84 -0.87 -17.63
CA MET A 193 -2.64 -1.05 -18.44
C MET A 193 -1.60 -1.97 -17.75
N TYR A 194 -2.08 -3.06 -17.16
CA TYR A 194 -1.27 -3.97 -16.33
C TYR A 194 -0.02 -4.49 -17.04
N SER A 195 -0.11 -4.81 -18.33
CA SER A 195 1.03 -5.31 -19.12
C SER A 195 2.23 -4.34 -19.14
N LEU A 196 1.99 -3.02 -18.99
CA LEU A 196 3.08 -2.05 -18.88
C LEU A 196 3.79 -2.12 -17.53
N MET A 197 3.05 -2.40 -16.46
CA MET A 197 3.64 -2.57 -15.13
C MET A 197 4.40 -3.90 -15.02
N GLU A 198 3.80 -4.98 -15.51
CA GLU A 198 4.39 -6.31 -15.51
C GLU A 198 5.73 -6.35 -16.26
N ARG A 199 5.83 -5.63 -17.38
CA ARG A 199 7.06 -5.54 -18.18
C ARG A 199 8.03 -4.45 -17.74
N GLY A 200 7.74 -3.75 -16.64
CA GLY A 200 8.64 -2.76 -16.06
C GLY A 200 8.76 -1.45 -16.84
N HIS A 201 7.71 -1.05 -17.58
CA HIS A 201 7.71 0.23 -18.31
C HIS A 201 7.28 1.43 -17.46
N VAL A 202 6.69 1.20 -16.26
CA VAL A 202 6.18 2.26 -15.39
C VAL A 202 7.16 2.52 -14.25
N TYR A 203 7.57 3.77 -14.10
CA TYR A 203 8.52 4.25 -13.10
C TYR A 203 7.93 5.37 -12.27
N VAL A 204 8.44 5.54 -11.06
CA VAL A 204 8.12 6.66 -10.18
C VAL A 204 9.39 7.46 -9.94
N ALA A 205 9.35 8.75 -10.28
CA ALA A 205 10.44 9.66 -9.96
C ALA A 205 10.46 9.92 -8.45
N GLN A 206 11.66 10.04 -7.88
CA GLN A 206 11.88 10.42 -6.50
C GLN A 206 12.48 11.82 -6.45
N PRO A 207 11.64 12.89 -6.40
CA PRO A 207 12.14 14.25 -6.29
C PRO A 207 12.82 14.45 -4.92
N PRO A 208 13.84 15.32 -4.82
CA PRO A 208 14.43 15.66 -3.54
C PRO A 208 13.43 16.45 -2.68
N LEU A 209 13.41 16.15 -1.37
CA LEU A 209 12.58 16.87 -0.40
C LEU A 209 13.09 18.26 -0.11
N PHE A 210 14.43 18.42 -0.02
CA PHE A 210 15.03 19.67 0.37
C PHE A 210 16.08 20.16 -0.63
N ARG A 211 16.07 21.46 -0.88
CA ARG A 211 17.13 22.18 -1.57
C ARG A 211 17.89 23.03 -0.55
N VAL A 212 19.11 22.67 -0.25
CA VAL A 212 19.95 23.36 0.71
C VAL A 212 20.90 24.31 -0.02
N LYS A 213 20.92 25.57 0.39
CA LYS A 213 21.87 26.58 -0.08
C LYS A 213 22.78 26.98 1.06
N GLN A 214 24.09 26.70 0.93
CA GLN A 214 25.10 27.07 1.88
C GLN A 214 26.15 27.94 1.18
N GLY A 215 26.06 29.24 1.37
CA GLY A 215 26.86 30.19 0.64
C GLY A 215 26.63 30.11 -0.87
N LYS A 216 27.64 29.71 -1.63
CA LYS A 216 27.58 29.51 -3.09
C LYS A 216 27.23 28.07 -3.50
N LYS A 217 27.30 27.11 -2.56
CA LYS A 217 26.98 25.69 -2.82
C LYS A 217 25.49 25.46 -2.70
N ILE A 218 24.92 24.75 -3.69
CA ILE A 218 23.54 24.27 -3.68
C ILE A 218 23.61 22.75 -3.82
N TYR A 219 22.90 22.04 -2.96
CA TYR A 219 22.75 20.60 -3.04
C TYR A 219 21.34 20.19 -2.62
N TYR A 220 20.97 18.95 -2.93
CA TYR A 220 19.62 18.44 -2.72
C TYR A 220 19.68 17.24 -1.79
N ILE A 221 18.66 17.09 -0.95
CA ILE A 221 18.53 16.03 0.04
C ILE A 221 17.24 15.27 -0.21
N GLN A 222 17.32 13.94 -0.18
CA GLN A 222 16.24 13.05 -0.60
C GLN A 222 15.26 12.73 0.54
N SER A 223 15.69 12.78 1.81
CA SER A 223 14.88 12.37 2.95
C SER A 223 15.05 13.30 4.16
N GLU A 224 14.08 13.27 5.07
CA GLU A 224 14.19 14.00 6.35
C GLU A 224 15.33 13.46 7.19
N ASP A 225 15.57 12.15 7.19
CA ASP A 225 16.66 11.53 7.97
C ASP A 225 18.03 11.99 7.49
N GLU A 226 18.22 12.11 6.17
CA GLU A 226 19.45 12.67 5.61
C GLU A 226 19.64 14.12 6.04
N MET A 227 18.56 14.93 6.04
CA MET A 227 18.61 16.32 6.52
C MET A 227 18.95 16.38 8.00
N LYS A 228 18.28 15.58 8.84
CA LYS A 228 18.59 15.49 10.28
C LYS A 228 20.05 15.12 10.53
N ASN A 229 20.55 14.08 9.84
CA ASN A 229 21.94 13.66 9.97
C ASN A 229 22.92 14.76 9.59
N GLN A 230 22.70 15.46 8.47
CA GLN A 230 23.58 16.58 8.06
C GLN A 230 23.51 17.77 9.01
N LEU A 231 22.34 18.07 9.57
CA LEU A 231 22.18 19.13 10.59
C LEU A 231 22.88 18.74 11.89
N LEU A 232 22.77 17.47 12.32
CA LEU A 232 23.46 16.95 13.49
C LEU A 232 24.98 17.00 13.31
N GLU A 233 25.53 16.51 12.19
CA GLU A 233 26.96 16.56 11.92
C GLU A 233 27.52 17.98 11.95
N LYS A 234 26.79 18.93 11.33
CA LYS A 234 27.26 20.34 11.30
C LYS A 234 27.04 21.05 12.63
N GLY A 235 25.95 20.79 13.32
CA GLY A 235 25.63 21.44 14.60
C GLY A 235 26.47 20.92 15.76
N LEU A 236 26.94 19.68 15.67
CA LEU A 236 27.70 19.02 16.72
C LEU A 236 29.21 18.99 16.47
N ALA A 237 29.70 19.57 15.35
CA ALA A 237 31.12 19.54 15.00
C ALA A 237 32.02 20.03 16.12
N ASP A 238 31.61 21.07 16.87
CA ASP A 238 32.32 21.68 17.98
C ASP A 238 31.65 21.41 19.34
N ALA A 239 30.60 20.58 19.39
CA ALA A 239 29.88 20.31 20.62
C ALA A 239 30.59 19.25 21.46
N VAL A 240 30.59 19.47 22.77
CA VAL A 240 31.19 18.58 23.76
C VAL A 240 30.16 18.31 24.84
N PHE A 241 29.92 17.05 25.12
CA PHE A 241 29.06 16.63 26.22
C PHE A 241 29.91 15.88 27.28
N ILE A 242 29.77 16.26 28.53
CA ILE A 242 30.48 15.66 29.66
C ILE A 242 29.42 15.09 30.61
N PRO A 243 29.14 13.78 30.59
CA PRO A 243 28.25 13.16 31.55
C PRO A 243 28.87 13.17 32.95
N GLU A 244 28.02 13.08 34.00
CA GLU A 244 28.48 13.10 35.40
C GLU A 244 29.43 11.93 35.71
N ASN A 245 29.15 10.75 35.14
CA ASN A 245 29.85 9.50 35.44
C ASN A 245 30.56 8.91 34.20
N GLY A 246 30.91 9.70 33.21
CA GLY A 246 31.48 9.19 31.96
C GLY A 246 32.58 10.03 31.34
N ASP A 247 33.17 9.49 30.29
CA ASP A 247 34.16 10.18 29.50
C ASP A 247 33.57 11.32 28.65
N LYS A 248 34.38 12.32 28.38
CA LYS A 248 34.05 13.41 27.45
C LYS A 248 33.63 12.85 26.07
N LEU A 249 32.43 13.21 25.61
CA LEU A 249 31.89 12.84 24.30
C LEU A 249 32.02 14.00 23.32
N GLU A 250 32.70 13.76 22.21
CA GLU A 250 32.91 14.73 21.12
C GLU A 250 32.99 14.02 19.77
N GLY A 251 32.83 14.74 18.67
CA GLY A 251 32.95 14.22 17.31
C GLY A 251 31.98 13.08 17.01
N GLU A 252 32.49 11.93 16.52
CA GLU A 252 31.69 10.78 16.14
C GLU A 252 30.89 10.17 17.30
N LYS A 253 31.43 10.15 18.51
CA LYS A 253 30.73 9.65 19.71
C LYS A 253 29.52 10.51 20.04
N MET A 254 29.68 11.83 19.95
CA MET A 254 28.57 12.78 20.13
C MET A 254 27.51 12.60 19.05
N GLY A 255 27.91 12.43 17.80
CA GLY A 255 27.00 12.15 16.71
C GLY A 255 26.23 10.83 16.89
N ALA A 256 26.88 9.78 17.40
CA ALA A 256 26.24 8.49 17.70
C ALA A 256 25.22 8.64 18.84
N LEU A 257 25.58 9.32 19.94
CA LEU A 257 24.63 9.61 21.02
C LEU A 257 23.40 10.35 20.53
N CYS A 258 23.57 11.41 19.74
CA CYS A 258 22.44 12.18 19.22
C CYS A 258 21.55 11.39 18.28
N ARG A 259 22.09 10.47 17.46
CA ARG A 259 21.29 9.57 16.62
C ARG A 259 20.46 8.60 17.48
N THR A 260 21.05 8.04 18.53
CA THR A 260 20.34 7.18 19.49
C THR A 260 19.18 7.94 20.14
N LEU A 261 19.43 9.15 20.65
CA LEU A 261 18.40 9.99 21.27
C LEU A 261 17.29 10.38 20.29
N SER A 262 17.62 10.74 19.06
CA SER A 262 16.64 11.07 18.03
C SER A 262 15.75 9.87 17.67
N GLY A 263 16.31 8.67 17.55
CA GLY A 263 15.54 7.45 17.33
C GLY A 263 14.62 7.10 18.49
N MET A 264 15.08 7.33 19.72
CA MET A 264 14.26 7.17 20.92
C MET A 264 13.12 8.20 21.00
N GLU A 265 13.39 9.46 20.65
CA GLU A 265 12.38 10.52 20.64
C GLU A 265 11.20 10.18 19.71
N GLU A 266 11.48 9.71 18.51
CA GLU A 266 10.46 9.30 17.56
C GLU A 266 9.59 8.14 18.09
N ALA A 267 10.23 7.16 18.73
CA ALA A 267 9.54 6.03 19.35
C ALA A 267 8.69 6.47 20.55
N LEU A 268 9.21 7.38 21.40
CA LEU A 268 8.47 7.94 22.54
C LEU A 268 7.24 8.73 22.07
N LEU A 269 7.38 9.58 21.06
CA LEU A 269 6.28 10.34 20.48
C LEU A 269 5.21 9.40 19.86
N ALA A 270 5.62 8.28 19.28
CA ALA A 270 4.69 7.29 18.75
C ALA A 270 3.88 6.60 19.85
N LEU A 271 4.51 6.28 20.99
CA LEU A 271 3.80 5.76 22.17
C LEU A 271 2.80 6.76 22.76
N GLU A 272 3.17 8.04 22.85
CA GLU A 272 2.24 9.09 23.32
C GLU A 272 1.01 9.21 22.41
N ARG A 273 1.20 9.13 21.08
CA ARG A 273 0.07 9.13 20.11
C ARG A 273 -0.87 7.94 20.28
N ARG A 274 -0.36 6.81 20.79
CA ARG A 274 -1.18 5.65 21.18
C ARG A 274 -1.86 5.81 22.54
N GLY A 275 -1.69 6.95 23.21
CA GLY A 275 -2.29 7.24 24.52
C GLY A 275 -1.54 6.65 25.70
N ILE A 276 -0.29 6.18 25.54
CA ILE A 276 0.54 5.66 26.60
C ILE A 276 1.22 6.79 27.35
N ASN A 277 0.95 6.90 28.66
CA ASN A 277 1.64 7.87 29.51
C ASN A 277 3.09 7.40 29.76
N LEU A 278 4.04 8.11 29.20
CA LEU A 278 5.47 7.76 29.26
C LEU A 278 6.01 7.67 30.69
N LYS A 279 5.57 8.55 31.59
CA LYS A 279 6.01 8.55 33.00
C LYS A 279 5.54 7.29 33.73
N ILE A 280 4.29 6.89 33.50
CA ILE A 280 3.72 5.68 34.10
C ILE A 280 4.39 4.45 33.46
N HIS A 281 4.63 4.47 32.16
CA HIS A 281 5.28 3.37 31.46
C HIS A 281 6.73 3.17 31.93
N ALA A 282 7.47 4.24 32.16
CA ALA A 282 8.83 4.20 32.72
C ALA A 282 8.87 3.56 34.12
N GLN A 283 7.85 3.78 34.97
CA GLN A 283 7.76 3.14 36.30
C GLN A 283 7.55 1.63 36.26
N ARG A 284 7.13 1.11 35.10
CA ARG A 284 6.95 -0.32 34.84
C ARG A 284 8.21 -1.02 34.32
N GLN A 285 9.34 -0.31 34.28
CA GLN A 285 10.62 -0.89 33.88
C GLN A 285 10.97 -2.08 34.80
N ASN A 286 11.36 -3.18 34.17
CA ASN A 286 11.83 -4.35 34.92
C ASN A 286 13.18 -4.07 35.57
N VAL A 287 13.25 -4.14 36.89
CA VAL A 287 14.44 -3.78 37.70
C VAL A 287 15.63 -4.69 37.40
N GLU A 288 15.40 -5.96 37.06
CA GLU A 288 16.47 -6.92 36.80
C GLU A 288 17.06 -6.79 35.39
N THR A 289 16.20 -6.56 34.39
CA THR A 289 16.61 -6.52 32.99
C THR A 289 16.81 -5.12 32.46
N GLY A 290 16.34 -4.09 33.15
CA GLY A 290 16.33 -2.70 32.70
C GLY A 290 15.44 -2.44 31.49
N LYS A 291 14.58 -3.39 31.11
CA LYS A 291 13.73 -3.27 29.93
C LYS A 291 12.34 -2.71 30.28
N LEU A 292 11.81 -1.87 29.42
CA LEU A 292 10.41 -1.45 29.45
C LEU A 292 9.51 -2.57 28.90
N PRO A 293 8.28 -2.74 29.44
CA PRO A 293 7.36 -3.75 28.96
C PRO A 293 6.88 -3.46 27.53
N MET A 294 6.94 -4.50 26.69
CA MET A 294 6.60 -4.46 25.27
C MET A 294 5.18 -4.91 24.97
N PHE A 295 4.59 -5.70 25.86
CA PHE A 295 3.28 -6.31 25.67
C PHE A 295 2.30 -5.78 26.71
N HIS A 296 1.17 -5.29 26.23
CA HIS A 296 0.04 -4.86 27.04
C HIS A 296 -1.09 -5.87 26.81
N VAL A 297 -1.44 -6.60 27.83
CA VAL A 297 -2.43 -7.67 27.79
C VAL A 297 -3.66 -7.21 28.56
N PHE A 298 -4.81 -7.30 27.93
CA PHE A 298 -6.10 -7.01 28.54
C PHE A 298 -6.86 -8.30 28.80
N GLU A 299 -7.37 -8.47 30.01
CA GLU A 299 -8.25 -9.55 30.41
C GLU A 299 -9.52 -8.95 31.03
N GLY A 300 -10.57 -8.80 30.24
CA GLY A 300 -11.77 -8.11 30.66
C GLY A 300 -11.50 -6.63 30.95
N THR A 301 -11.59 -6.23 32.25
CA THR A 301 -11.31 -4.87 32.74
C THR A 301 -9.90 -4.67 33.27
N ASP A 302 -9.15 -5.75 33.46
CA ASP A 302 -7.80 -5.74 34.01
C ASP A 302 -6.75 -5.67 32.93
N ASP A 303 -5.60 -5.01 33.22
CA ASP A 303 -4.49 -4.90 32.31
C ASP A 303 -3.17 -5.36 32.94
N TYR A 304 -2.37 -6.05 32.13
CA TYR A 304 -1.09 -6.63 32.51
C TYR A 304 0.00 -6.22 31.55
N TRP A 305 1.24 -6.14 32.04
CA TRP A 305 2.37 -5.65 31.25
C TRP A 305 3.55 -6.63 31.31
N PHE A 306 4.06 -7.03 30.13
CA PHE A 306 5.15 -7.98 30.01
C PHE A 306 6.26 -7.46 29.13
N SER A 307 7.51 -7.78 29.48
CA SER A 307 8.70 -7.37 28.72
C SER A 307 9.08 -8.39 27.64
N GLU A 308 8.71 -9.65 27.80
CA GLU A 308 9.09 -10.76 26.92
C GLU A 308 7.84 -11.52 26.45
N ARG A 309 7.91 -12.09 25.26
CA ARG A 309 6.80 -12.85 24.66
C ARG A 309 6.50 -14.12 25.41
N ASP A 310 7.54 -14.84 25.86
CA ASP A 310 7.40 -16.08 26.58
C ASP A 310 6.59 -15.92 27.89
N ALA A 311 6.70 -14.74 28.53
CA ALA A 311 5.91 -14.41 29.72
C ALA A 311 4.43 -14.17 29.39
N VAL A 312 4.13 -13.63 28.21
CA VAL A 312 2.76 -13.47 27.72
C VAL A 312 2.14 -14.83 27.41
N ASP A 313 2.89 -15.69 26.73
CA ASP A 313 2.42 -17.03 26.36
C ASP A 313 2.17 -17.88 27.60
N ALA A 314 3.07 -17.84 28.57
CA ALA A 314 2.87 -18.51 29.89
C ALA A 314 1.64 -17.96 30.65
N PHE A 315 1.41 -16.62 30.55
CA PHE A 315 0.23 -15.99 31.16
C PHE A 315 -1.08 -16.45 30.51
N ILE A 316 -1.07 -16.63 29.19
CA ILE A 316 -2.22 -17.13 28.44
C ILE A 316 -2.46 -18.61 28.75
N ASP A 317 -1.40 -19.43 28.73
CA ASP A 317 -1.48 -20.88 29.01
C ASP A 317 -2.03 -21.15 30.41
N GLU A 318 -1.62 -20.36 31.42
CA GLU A 318 -2.11 -20.52 32.82
C GLU A 318 -3.62 -20.24 32.94
N ARG A 319 -4.19 -19.45 32.03
CA ARG A 319 -5.61 -19.03 32.02
C ARG A 319 -6.47 -19.78 31.03
N THR A 320 -5.84 -20.55 30.15
CA THR A 320 -6.54 -21.45 29.24
C THR A 320 -6.67 -22.81 29.94
N PRO A 321 -7.87 -23.26 30.29
CA PRO A 321 -8.04 -24.52 31.01
C PRO A 321 -7.58 -25.72 30.18
N ASP A 322 -6.78 -26.61 30.77
CA ASP A 322 -6.28 -27.86 30.15
C ASP A 322 -7.39 -28.87 29.83
N GLU A 323 -8.60 -28.73 30.39
CA GLU A 323 -9.76 -29.56 30.10
C GLU A 323 -11.01 -28.68 29.90
N PRO A 324 -11.88 -28.99 28.91
CA PRO A 324 -13.16 -28.31 28.77
C PRO A 324 -14.05 -28.62 29.96
N VAL A 325 -14.42 -27.59 30.74
CA VAL A 325 -15.43 -27.72 31.79
C VAL A 325 -16.75 -28.08 31.12
N PRO A 326 -17.40 -29.24 31.44
CA PRO A 326 -18.68 -29.61 30.85
C PRO A 326 -19.71 -28.54 31.20
N PRO A 327 -20.48 -28.03 30.27
CA PRO A 327 -21.53 -27.06 30.56
C PRO A 327 -22.58 -27.70 31.45
N GLU A 328 -22.83 -27.14 32.63
CA GLU A 328 -24.06 -27.42 33.38
C GLU A 328 -25.23 -26.98 32.48
N SER A 329 -25.86 -27.99 31.89
CA SER A 329 -27.19 -27.99 31.23
C SER A 329 -27.77 -26.61 30.85
N THR A 330 -27.51 -26.19 29.61
CA THR A 330 -28.51 -25.53 28.77
C THR A 330 -28.15 -25.76 27.27
N GLU A 331 -29.17 -26.09 26.53
CA GLU A 331 -29.20 -26.65 25.19
C GLU A 331 -28.31 -25.93 24.13
N GLU A 332 -27.62 -26.79 23.32
CA GLU A 332 -27.07 -26.53 21.98
C GLU A 332 -26.00 -25.42 21.81
N GLY A 333 -24.77 -25.72 22.26
CA GLY A 333 -23.53 -25.10 21.80
C GLY A 333 -22.42 -26.15 21.71
N THR A 334 -21.67 -26.20 20.62
CA THR A 334 -20.59 -27.17 20.44
C THR A 334 -19.38 -26.83 21.30
N GLU A 335 -18.66 -27.85 21.82
CA GLU A 335 -17.47 -27.72 22.67
C GLU A 335 -16.37 -26.81 22.10
N GLU A 336 -16.33 -26.58 20.77
CA GLU A 336 -15.45 -25.66 20.09
C GLU A 336 -15.78 -24.18 20.36
N GLU A 337 -17.06 -23.82 20.55
CA GLU A 337 -17.47 -22.43 20.81
C GLU A 337 -17.11 -21.97 22.23
N ALA A 338 -17.08 -22.87 23.21
CA ALA A 338 -16.72 -22.53 24.59
C ALA A 338 -15.21 -22.29 24.78
N LEU A 339 -14.35 -22.95 24.01
CA LEU A 339 -12.90 -22.70 23.99
C LEU A 339 -12.53 -21.40 23.24
N GLU A 340 -13.27 -21.04 22.21
CA GLU A 340 -13.11 -19.76 21.49
C GLU A 340 -13.53 -18.57 22.38
N ASP A 341 -14.55 -18.68 23.22
CA ASP A 341 -15.02 -17.59 24.08
C ASP A 341 -14.06 -17.22 25.20
N VAL A 342 -13.32 -18.18 25.79
CA VAL A 342 -12.32 -17.90 26.84
C VAL A 342 -11.03 -17.33 26.24
N ALA A 343 -10.59 -17.84 25.09
CA ALA A 343 -9.44 -17.29 24.37
C ALA A 343 -9.77 -15.91 23.75
N SER A 344 -11.04 -15.61 23.45
CA SER A 344 -11.49 -14.32 22.93
C SER A 344 -11.52 -13.21 23.96
N SER A 345 -11.38 -13.51 25.26
CA SER A 345 -11.38 -12.51 26.35
C SER A 345 -10.01 -11.86 26.59
N ILE A 346 -8.92 -12.46 26.09
CA ILE A 346 -7.56 -11.95 26.28
C ILE A 346 -7.11 -11.25 25.00
N HIS A 347 -6.87 -9.95 25.10
CA HIS A 347 -6.38 -9.14 23.99
C HIS A 347 -4.94 -8.69 24.24
N VAL A 348 -4.02 -9.04 23.34
CA VAL A 348 -2.59 -8.71 23.45
C VAL A 348 -2.24 -7.59 22.45
N VAL A 349 -1.70 -6.50 22.95
CA VAL A 349 -1.20 -5.39 22.16
C VAL A 349 0.31 -5.35 22.26
N GLU A 350 1.01 -5.55 21.15
CA GLU A 350 2.46 -5.38 21.07
C GLU A 350 2.82 -3.92 20.76
N LEU A 351 3.72 -3.36 21.56
CA LEU A 351 4.26 -2.01 21.43
C LEU A 351 5.63 -2.09 20.75
N HIS A 352 5.63 -2.14 19.43
CA HIS A 352 6.87 -2.30 18.64
C HIS A 352 7.88 -1.17 18.88
N GLU A 353 7.39 0.04 19.19
CA GLU A 353 8.20 1.22 19.49
C GLU A 353 9.09 1.02 20.71
N VAL A 354 8.63 0.26 21.69
CA VAL A 354 9.39 -0.05 22.94
C VAL A 354 10.67 -0.82 22.64
N ARG A 355 10.72 -1.59 21.55
CA ARG A 355 11.95 -2.28 21.13
C ARG A 355 13.08 -1.28 20.82
N THR A 356 12.76 -0.20 20.11
CA THR A 356 13.71 0.88 19.78
C THR A 356 14.16 1.62 21.04
N ILE A 357 13.23 1.87 21.95
CA ILE A 357 13.53 2.54 23.24
C ILE A 357 14.45 1.65 24.10
N ASN A 358 14.14 0.37 24.25
CA ASN A 358 14.97 -0.57 25.01
C ASN A 358 16.39 -0.73 24.43
N ALA A 359 16.51 -0.72 23.07
CA ALA A 359 17.82 -0.72 22.42
C ALA A 359 18.59 0.59 22.69
N GLY A 360 17.89 1.73 22.62
CA GLY A 360 18.45 3.04 22.94
C GLY A 360 18.92 3.16 24.37
N LEU A 361 18.12 2.70 25.35
CA LEU A 361 18.52 2.68 26.76
C LEU A 361 19.80 1.88 26.99
N LYS A 362 19.92 0.71 26.36
CA LYS A 362 21.14 -0.12 26.42
C LYS A 362 22.35 0.59 25.79
N ASP A 363 22.13 1.37 24.73
CA ASP A 363 23.20 2.15 24.11
C ASP A 363 23.61 3.35 24.95
N LEU A 364 22.67 4.02 25.64
CA LEU A 364 22.94 5.13 26.55
C LEU A 364 23.83 4.72 27.75
N GLN A 365 23.64 3.50 28.27
CA GLN A 365 24.51 2.96 29.34
C GLN A 365 25.98 2.90 28.93
N LYS A 366 26.29 2.71 27.63
CA LYS A 366 27.70 2.73 27.13
C LYS A 366 28.35 4.10 27.28
N TYR A 367 27.57 5.14 27.41
CA TYR A 367 28.03 6.53 27.57
C TYR A 367 27.96 7.03 29.02
N GLY A 368 27.63 6.13 29.99
CA GLY A 368 27.49 6.49 31.40
C GLY A 368 26.21 7.28 31.69
N LEU A 369 25.18 7.08 30.88
CA LEU A 369 23.87 7.67 31.05
C LEU A 369 22.90 6.53 31.45
N ASP A 370 22.36 6.65 32.67
CA ASP A 370 21.38 5.69 33.25
C ASP A 370 19.95 6.15 33.08
#